data_34e68c3d57394e512efa185a4e91c0d5
#
_entry.id   34e68c3d57394e512efa185a4e91c0d5
#
_cell.length_a   1.000
_cell.length_b   1.000
_cell.length_c   1.000
_cell.angle_alpha   90.00
_cell.angle_beta   90.00
_cell.angle_gamma   90.00
#
_symmetry.space_group_name_H-M   'P 1'
#
loop_
_entity.id
_entity.type
_entity.pdbx_description
1 polymer ?
#
loop_
_entity_poly.entity_id
_entity_poly.type
_entity_poly.pdbx_seq_one_letter_code
_entity_poly.pdbx_strand_id
1 'polypeptide(L)'
;RPEKRLEDLNSESLQTLFYANSILPILWLKALRGLCNGDGRCCIAVLSARVGSISDNRLGGWYGYRSSKAALNMLLKTAAVEYARRNKNVKLISFHPGTTDTDLSKPFQSAVRGKKLFTPEFVASKLLEIMDTADVDGELSFLDWEGKKVDW
;
A
#
# COMPACT_ATOMS: atom_id res chain seq x y z
N ARG A 1 -10.33 -9.10 14.41
CA ARG A 1 -9.70 -8.23 15.43
C ARG A 1 -8.18 -8.32 15.25
N PRO A 2 -7.41 -7.20 15.27
CA PRO A 2 -5.96 -7.25 15.11
C PRO A 2 -5.27 -8.04 16.21
N GLU A 3 -4.33 -8.88 15.84
CA GLU A 3 -3.56 -9.72 16.75
C GLU A 3 -2.58 -8.84 17.56
N LYS A 4 -2.53 -9.04 18.86
CA LYS A 4 -1.59 -8.35 19.75
C LYS A 4 -0.42 -9.23 20.16
N ARG A 5 -0.61 -10.55 20.19
CA ARG A 5 0.35 -11.56 20.64
C ARG A 5 0.36 -12.74 19.68
N LEU A 6 1.40 -13.58 19.73
CA LEU A 6 1.51 -14.79 18.91
C LEU A 6 0.34 -15.74 19.10
N GLU A 7 -0.18 -15.84 20.32
CA GLU A 7 -1.29 -16.70 20.66
C GLU A 7 -2.62 -16.28 20.01
N ASP A 8 -2.71 -15.03 19.55
CA ASP A 8 -3.91 -14.51 18.86
C ASP A 8 -3.94 -14.93 17.38
N LEU A 9 -2.86 -15.55 16.85
CA LEU A 9 -2.76 -15.92 15.44
C LEU A 9 -3.75 -17.03 15.08
N ASN A 10 -4.41 -16.82 13.95
CA ASN A 10 -5.37 -17.76 13.38
C ASN A 10 -5.14 -17.89 11.87
N SER A 11 -5.03 -19.12 11.37
CA SER A 11 -4.71 -19.42 9.98
C SER A 11 -5.75 -18.83 9.01
N GLU A 12 -7.03 -18.95 9.31
CA GLU A 12 -8.13 -18.45 8.46
C GLU A 12 -8.09 -16.91 8.35
N SER A 13 -7.88 -16.23 9.48
CA SER A 13 -7.73 -14.78 9.52
C SER A 13 -6.51 -14.31 8.72
N LEU A 14 -5.38 -15.01 8.83
CA LEU A 14 -4.18 -14.72 8.06
C LEU A 14 -4.43 -14.88 6.55
N GLN A 15 -5.04 -16.00 6.13
CA GLN A 15 -5.37 -16.26 4.73
C GLN A 15 -6.29 -15.16 4.17
N THR A 16 -7.32 -14.76 4.92
CA THR A 16 -8.23 -13.69 4.52
C THR A 16 -7.50 -12.36 4.34
N LEU A 17 -6.62 -12.00 5.28
CA LEU A 17 -5.84 -10.76 5.21
C LEU A 17 -4.86 -10.79 4.03
N PHE A 18 -4.14 -11.88 3.82
CA PHE A 18 -3.23 -12.00 2.68
C PHE A 18 -3.96 -12.00 1.35
N TYR A 19 -5.12 -12.65 1.27
CA TYR A 19 -5.94 -12.62 0.07
C TYR A 19 -6.37 -11.19 -0.28
N ALA A 20 -6.96 -10.48 0.69
CA ALA A 20 -7.48 -9.13 0.46
C ALA A 20 -6.37 -8.09 0.24
N ASN A 21 -5.29 -8.14 1.03
CA ASN A 21 -4.27 -7.11 1.05
C ASN A 21 -3.11 -7.32 0.07
N SER A 22 -2.88 -8.57 -0.39
CA SER A 22 -1.71 -8.91 -1.22
C SER A 22 -2.11 -9.59 -2.52
N ILE A 23 -2.87 -10.69 -2.44
CA ILE A 23 -3.20 -11.52 -3.61
C ILE A 23 -4.16 -10.78 -4.55
N LEU A 24 -5.25 -10.26 -4.04
CA LEU A 24 -6.23 -9.55 -4.86
C LEU A 24 -5.63 -8.33 -5.57
N PRO A 25 -4.86 -7.43 -4.89
CA PRO A 25 -4.23 -6.30 -5.56
C PRO A 25 -3.26 -6.68 -6.68
N ILE A 26 -2.43 -7.71 -6.50
CA ILE A 26 -1.50 -8.11 -7.57
C ILE A 26 -2.23 -8.77 -8.75
N LEU A 27 -3.35 -9.46 -8.52
CA LEU A 27 -4.19 -9.99 -9.59
C LEU A 27 -4.88 -8.85 -10.38
N TRP A 28 -5.33 -7.79 -9.71
CA TRP A 28 -5.80 -6.58 -10.37
C TRP A 28 -4.70 -5.95 -11.23
N LEU A 29 -3.50 -5.80 -10.69
CA LEU A 29 -2.36 -5.26 -11.44
C LEU A 29 -2.07 -6.09 -12.70
N LYS A 30 -2.10 -7.43 -12.57
CA LYS A 30 -2.00 -8.35 -13.72
C LYS A 30 -3.08 -8.06 -14.77
N ALA A 31 -4.34 -7.90 -14.36
CA ALA A 31 -5.46 -7.66 -15.27
C ALA A 31 -5.36 -6.30 -15.97
N LEU A 32 -4.90 -5.25 -15.26
CA LEU A 32 -4.75 -3.90 -15.79
C LEU A 32 -3.58 -3.77 -16.78
N ARG A 33 -2.61 -4.68 -16.77
CA ARG A 33 -1.41 -4.57 -17.61
C ARG A 33 -1.71 -4.34 -19.09
N GLY A 34 -2.70 -5.04 -19.63
CA GLY A 34 -3.11 -4.90 -21.04
C GLY A 34 -3.64 -3.52 -21.39
N LEU A 35 -4.22 -2.81 -20.44
CA LEU A 35 -4.77 -1.46 -20.62
C LEU A 35 -3.68 -0.38 -20.62
N CYS A 36 -2.49 -0.71 -20.14
CA CYS A 36 -1.35 0.22 -20.02
C CYS A 36 -0.35 0.09 -21.19
N ASN A 37 -0.74 -0.49 -22.31
CA ASN A 37 0.15 -0.74 -23.48
C ASN A 37 0.27 0.45 -24.44
N GLY A 38 -0.32 1.61 -24.13
CA GLY A 38 -0.25 2.81 -24.97
C GLY A 38 1.02 3.64 -24.73
N ASP A 39 1.21 4.70 -25.52
CA ASP A 39 2.32 5.64 -25.37
C ASP A 39 2.07 6.69 -24.26
N GLY A 40 0.83 6.81 -23.81
CA GLY A 40 0.45 7.74 -22.77
C GLY A 40 0.96 7.33 -21.40
N ARG A 41 1.37 8.30 -20.60
CA ARG A 41 1.74 8.08 -19.18
C ARG A 41 0.60 7.38 -18.43
N CYS A 42 0.93 6.33 -17.72
CA CYS A 42 0.01 5.60 -16.85
C CYS A 42 0.59 5.57 -15.44
N CYS A 43 -0.22 5.93 -14.45
CA CYS A 43 0.17 5.84 -13.04
C CYS A 43 -0.82 4.94 -12.29
N ILE A 44 -0.31 3.93 -11.61
CA ILE A 44 -1.10 3.01 -10.79
C ILE A 44 -0.64 3.13 -9.34
N ALA A 45 -1.53 3.59 -8.48
CA ALA A 45 -1.29 3.63 -7.05
C ALA A 45 -2.06 2.53 -6.33
N VAL A 46 -1.39 1.84 -5.41
CA VAL A 46 -2.00 0.78 -4.59
C VAL A 46 -1.91 1.17 -3.13
N LEU A 47 -3.04 1.11 -2.43
CA LEU A 47 -3.12 1.43 -1.01
C LEU A 47 -2.37 0.39 -0.17
N SER A 48 -1.22 0.80 0.33
CA SER A 48 -0.44 0.06 1.32
C SER A 48 -0.56 0.71 2.69
N ALA A 49 0.39 0.49 3.56
CA ALA A 49 0.45 1.10 4.88
C ALA A 49 1.89 1.12 5.39
N ARG A 50 2.26 2.15 6.17
CA ARG A 50 3.57 2.24 6.83
C ARG A 50 3.88 1.00 7.68
N VAL A 51 2.86 0.36 8.25
CA VAL A 51 3.03 -0.88 9.03
C VAL A 51 3.55 -2.06 8.19
N GLY A 52 3.52 -1.98 6.86
CA GLY A 52 4.16 -2.92 5.94
C GLY A 52 5.67 -2.71 5.78
N SER A 53 6.24 -1.66 6.36
CA SER A 53 7.69 -1.46 6.46
C SER A 53 8.27 -2.41 7.51
N ILE A 54 9.29 -3.17 7.12
CA ILE A 54 10.00 -4.10 8.02
C ILE A 54 10.93 -3.29 8.92
N SER A 55 11.65 -2.32 8.34
CA SER A 55 12.62 -1.48 9.05
C SER A 55 11.98 -0.54 10.07
N ASP A 56 10.74 -0.07 9.81
CA ASP A 56 9.99 0.83 10.71
C ASP A 56 9.20 0.08 11.80
N ASN A 57 9.28 -1.26 11.85
CA ASN A 57 8.53 -2.06 12.81
C ASN A 57 9.19 -2.03 14.20
N ARG A 58 8.83 -1.04 15.02
CA ARG A 58 9.29 -0.87 16.41
C ARG A 58 8.23 -1.27 17.43
N LEU A 59 6.95 -1.32 17.03
CA LEU A 59 5.83 -1.52 17.95
C LEU A 59 5.38 -2.99 18.05
N GLY A 60 5.64 -3.81 17.03
CA GLY A 60 5.13 -5.18 16.95
C GLY A 60 3.60 -5.25 16.87
N GLY A 61 3.05 -6.44 17.15
CA GLY A 61 1.62 -6.73 17.01
C GLY A 61 1.13 -6.65 15.56
N TRP A 62 -0.16 -6.90 15.34
CA TRP A 62 -0.83 -6.84 14.03
C TRP A 62 -0.14 -7.69 12.96
N TYR A 63 0.24 -8.88 13.33
CA TYR A 63 1.06 -9.78 12.53
C TYR A 63 0.53 -9.97 11.12
N GLY A 64 -0.74 -10.32 11.00
CA GLY A 64 -1.38 -10.56 9.71
C GLY A 64 -1.44 -9.29 8.85
N TYR A 65 -1.78 -8.14 9.44
CA TYR A 65 -1.87 -6.88 8.71
C TYR A 65 -0.48 -6.39 8.26
N ARG A 66 0.52 -6.38 9.16
CA ARG A 66 1.90 -6.00 8.81
C ARG A 66 2.47 -6.88 7.71
N SER A 67 2.42 -8.19 7.93
CA SER A 67 2.99 -9.15 6.98
C SER A 67 2.29 -9.13 5.62
N SER A 68 0.96 -8.98 5.58
CA SER A 68 0.23 -8.86 4.32
C SER A 68 0.59 -7.58 3.56
N LYS A 69 0.81 -6.44 4.25
CA LYS A 69 1.25 -5.20 3.60
C LYS A 69 2.71 -5.23 3.18
N ALA A 70 3.59 -5.91 3.91
CA ALA A 70 4.96 -6.17 3.49
C ALA A 70 4.99 -7.08 2.24
N ALA A 71 4.18 -8.12 2.21
CA ALA A 71 4.00 -8.98 1.03
C ALA A 71 3.49 -8.20 -0.18
N LEU A 72 2.49 -7.32 0.01
CA LEU A 72 2.02 -6.41 -1.04
C LEU A 72 3.17 -5.56 -1.59
N ASN A 73 3.95 -4.92 -0.72
CA ASN A 73 5.08 -4.08 -1.12
C ASN A 73 6.11 -4.88 -1.95
N MET A 74 6.42 -6.12 -1.55
CA MET A 74 7.32 -7.00 -2.32
C MET A 74 6.73 -7.36 -3.69
N LEU A 75 5.44 -7.71 -3.75
CA LEU A 75 4.76 -8.03 -5.01
C LEU A 75 4.75 -6.82 -5.95
N LEU A 76 4.48 -5.63 -5.43
CA LEU A 76 4.51 -4.39 -6.21
C LEU A 76 5.93 -4.05 -6.71
N LYS A 77 6.96 -4.24 -5.87
CA LYS A 77 8.36 -4.03 -6.29
C LYS A 77 8.75 -5.00 -7.40
N THR A 78 8.38 -6.26 -7.28
CA THR A 78 8.61 -7.27 -8.32
C THR A 78 7.90 -6.91 -9.62
N ALA A 79 6.62 -6.47 -9.52
CA ALA A 79 5.86 -6.02 -10.67
C ALA A 79 6.49 -4.77 -11.33
N ALA A 80 6.99 -3.80 -10.56
CA ALA A 80 7.65 -2.61 -11.10
C ALA A 80 8.87 -2.97 -11.96
N VAL A 81 9.67 -3.93 -11.53
CA VAL A 81 10.81 -4.43 -12.31
C VAL A 81 10.34 -5.05 -13.65
N GLU A 82 9.22 -5.76 -13.66
CA GLU A 82 8.64 -6.30 -14.90
C GLU A 82 8.08 -5.17 -15.78
N TYR A 83 7.32 -4.24 -15.20
CA TYR A 83 6.72 -3.10 -15.91
C TYR A 83 7.80 -2.22 -16.56
N ALA A 84 8.92 -1.96 -15.90
CA ALA A 84 10.06 -1.20 -16.44
C ALA A 84 10.59 -1.76 -17.76
N ARG A 85 10.44 -3.08 -17.97
CA ARG A 85 10.87 -3.77 -19.19
C ARG A 85 9.77 -3.82 -20.27
N ARG A 86 8.50 -3.97 -19.87
CA ARG A 86 7.38 -4.32 -20.76
C ARG A 86 6.42 -3.19 -21.02
N ASN A 87 6.27 -2.25 -20.09
CA ASN A 87 5.35 -1.12 -20.12
C ASN A 87 6.05 0.12 -19.58
N LYS A 88 7.00 0.66 -20.34
CA LYS A 88 7.93 1.73 -19.92
C LYS A 88 7.23 3.05 -19.57
N ASN A 89 5.95 3.20 -19.93
CA ASN A 89 5.10 4.36 -19.66
C ASN A 89 4.38 4.29 -18.30
N VAL A 90 4.60 3.22 -17.51
CA VAL A 90 3.86 2.98 -16.26
C VAL A 90 4.69 3.35 -15.04
N LYS A 91 4.11 4.16 -14.16
CA LYS A 91 4.58 4.41 -12.79
C LYS A 91 3.75 3.60 -11.80
N LEU A 92 4.43 2.89 -10.89
CA LEU A 92 3.79 2.20 -9.76
C LEU A 92 4.09 2.94 -8.45
N ILE A 93 3.05 3.10 -7.62
CA ILE A 93 3.15 3.74 -6.30
C ILE A 93 2.51 2.81 -5.26
N SER A 94 3.26 2.47 -4.22
CA SER A 94 2.75 1.93 -2.97
C SER A 94 2.45 3.11 -2.05
N PHE A 95 1.19 3.32 -1.66
CA PHE A 95 0.76 4.54 -0.98
C PHE A 95 0.31 4.28 0.46
N HIS A 96 0.89 5.02 1.41
CA HIS A 96 0.42 5.05 2.79
C HIS A 96 -0.47 6.27 3.03
N PRO A 97 -1.78 6.10 3.23
CA PRO A 97 -2.73 7.21 3.36
C PRO A 97 -2.69 7.94 4.71
N GLY A 98 -1.85 7.51 5.64
CA GLY A 98 -2.02 7.90 7.04
C GLY A 98 -3.22 7.21 7.69
N THR A 99 -3.67 7.69 8.85
CA THR A 99 -4.90 7.18 9.47
C THR A 99 -6.08 7.98 8.93
N THR A 100 -6.86 7.34 8.07
CA THR A 100 -8.02 7.93 7.41
C THR A 100 -9.30 7.52 8.15
N ASP A 101 -10.26 8.43 8.32
CA ASP A 101 -11.53 8.16 8.99
C ASP A 101 -12.43 7.28 8.12
N THR A 102 -12.36 5.99 8.36
CA THR A 102 -13.11 4.95 7.66
C THR A 102 -13.48 3.84 8.64
N ASP A 103 -14.44 2.99 8.26
CA ASP A 103 -14.82 1.83 9.09
C ASP A 103 -13.63 0.90 9.37
N LEU A 104 -12.70 0.78 8.42
CA LEU A 104 -11.47 0.01 8.59
C LEU A 104 -10.59 0.55 9.72
N SER A 105 -10.50 1.86 9.87
CA SER A 105 -9.62 2.50 10.84
C SER A 105 -10.23 2.62 12.24
N LYS A 106 -11.56 2.57 12.39
CA LYS A 106 -12.27 2.76 13.67
C LYS A 106 -11.66 1.99 14.85
N PRO A 107 -11.32 0.69 14.73
CA PRO A 107 -10.72 -0.06 15.84
C PRO A 107 -9.35 0.44 16.29
N PHE A 108 -8.68 1.24 15.45
CA PHE A 108 -7.30 1.71 15.65
C PHE A 108 -7.20 3.18 16.00
N GLN A 109 -8.30 3.95 15.86
CA GLN A 109 -8.31 5.40 16.06
C GLN A 109 -7.97 5.80 17.50
N SER A 110 -8.27 4.96 18.49
CA SER A 110 -7.88 5.19 19.88
C SER A 110 -6.37 5.23 20.12
N ALA A 111 -5.60 4.55 19.26
CA ALA A 111 -4.13 4.58 19.28
C ALA A 111 -3.53 5.82 18.60
N VAL A 112 -4.35 6.63 17.94
CA VAL A 112 -3.96 7.83 17.18
C VAL A 112 -3.93 9.08 18.07
N ARG A 113 -4.01 8.92 19.42
CA ARG A 113 -3.98 10.07 20.35
C ARG A 113 -2.81 11.01 20.02
N GLY A 114 -3.16 12.23 19.55
CA GLY A 114 -2.18 13.24 19.12
C GLY A 114 -1.72 13.17 17.66
N LYS A 115 -2.17 12.20 16.87
CA LYS A 115 -1.92 12.14 15.42
C LYS A 115 -3.17 12.61 14.66
N LYS A 116 -2.93 13.14 13.46
CA LYS A 116 -4.01 13.67 12.61
C LYS A 116 -4.85 12.52 12.04
N LEU A 117 -6.15 12.56 12.26
CA LEU A 117 -7.12 11.72 11.57
C LEU A 117 -7.54 12.48 10.30
N PHE A 118 -7.35 11.85 9.13
CA PHE A 118 -7.63 12.48 7.84
C PHE A 118 -9.01 12.09 7.32
N THR A 119 -9.65 13.00 6.57
CA THR A 119 -10.86 12.64 5.82
C THR A 119 -10.49 11.88 4.54
N PRO A 120 -11.39 11.01 4.02
CA PRO A 120 -11.16 10.32 2.75
C PRO A 120 -10.89 11.28 1.58
N GLU A 121 -11.60 12.43 1.54
CA GLU A 121 -11.45 13.45 0.50
C GLU A 121 -10.05 14.08 0.51
N PHE A 122 -9.54 14.41 1.70
CA PHE A 122 -8.18 14.92 1.85
C PHE A 122 -7.15 13.91 1.34
N VAL A 123 -7.28 12.65 1.73
CA VAL A 123 -6.35 11.58 1.30
C VAL A 123 -6.42 11.36 -0.20
N ALA A 124 -7.63 11.34 -0.77
CA ALA A 124 -7.82 11.19 -2.21
C ALA A 124 -7.17 12.36 -3.00
N SER A 125 -7.36 13.61 -2.54
CA SER A 125 -6.72 14.78 -3.15
C SER A 125 -5.20 14.65 -3.12
N LYS A 126 -4.62 14.27 -1.98
CA LYS A 126 -3.16 14.08 -1.86
C LYS A 126 -2.63 12.96 -2.75
N LEU A 127 -3.36 11.86 -2.86
CA LEU A 127 -2.98 10.78 -3.76
C LEU A 127 -2.97 11.24 -5.22
N LEU A 128 -3.98 11.97 -5.67
CA LEU A 128 -4.05 12.50 -7.04
C LEU A 128 -2.91 13.48 -7.31
N GLU A 129 -2.61 14.42 -6.41
CA GLU A 129 -1.46 15.33 -6.53
C GLU A 129 -0.14 14.57 -6.71
N ILE A 130 0.07 13.50 -5.91
CA ILE A 130 1.27 12.67 -6.01
C ILE A 130 1.30 11.89 -7.34
N MET A 131 0.17 11.33 -7.76
CA MET A 131 0.07 10.61 -9.03
C MET A 131 0.33 11.50 -10.22
N ASP A 132 -0.13 12.76 -10.21
CA ASP A 132 0.05 13.71 -11.30
C ASP A 132 1.51 14.15 -11.47
N THR A 133 2.25 14.24 -10.37
CA THR A 133 3.64 14.72 -10.35
C THR A 133 4.70 13.62 -10.37
N ALA A 134 4.32 12.36 -10.16
CA ALA A 134 5.27 11.25 -10.08
C ALA A 134 5.93 10.95 -11.43
N ASP A 135 7.25 10.90 -11.48
CA ASP A 135 8.00 10.52 -12.66
C ASP A 135 7.88 9.03 -12.99
N VAL A 136 7.87 8.72 -14.28
CA VAL A 136 7.94 7.34 -14.78
C VAL A 136 9.42 6.93 -14.84
N ASP A 137 9.93 6.44 -13.72
CA ASP A 137 11.35 6.12 -13.50
C ASP A 137 11.66 4.61 -13.59
N GLY A 138 10.63 3.77 -13.84
CA GLY A 138 10.75 2.32 -13.83
C GLY A 138 10.87 1.70 -12.44
N GLU A 139 10.73 2.49 -11.38
CA GLU A 139 10.85 2.05 -10.00
C GLU A 139 9.50 2.10 -9.26
N LEU A 140 9.35 1.27 -8.23
CA LEU A 140 8.27 1.41 -7.27
C LEU A 140 8.63 2.52 -6.28
N SER A 141 7.72 3.48 -6.10
CA SER A 141 7.82 4.45 -5.01
C SER A 141 6.91 4.03 -3.86
N PHE A 142 7.46 3.96 -2.62
CA PHE A 142 6.66 3.81 -1.41
C PHE A 142 6.56 5.17 -0.72
N LEU A 143 5.37 5.79 -0.79
CA LEU A 143 5.14 7.17 -0.37
C LEU A 143 4.03 7.25 0.66
N ASP A 144 4.15 8.22 1.56
CA ASP A 144 3.06 8.62 2.44
C ASP A 144 2.22 9.74 1.82
N TRP A 145 1.17 10.16 2.52
CA TRP A 145 0.24 11.21 2.12
C TRP A 145 0.90 12.61 1.93
N GLU A 146 2.10 12.82 2.47
CA GLU A 146 2.92 14.02 2.21
C GLU A 146 3.82 13.88 0.98
N GLY A 147 3.81 12.73 0.31
CA GLY A 147 4.74 12.40 -0.78
C GLY A 147 6.15 12.04 -0.29
N LYS A 148 6.33 11.85 1.01
CA LYS A 148 7.62 11.45 1.60
C LYS A 148 7.84 9.96 1.43
N LYS A 149 9.09 9.57 1.15
CA LYS A 149 9.47 8.15 1.08
C LYS A 149 9.26 7.47 2.43
N VAL A 150 8.71 6.27 2.37
CA VAL A 150 8.63 5.33 3.48
C VAL A 150 9.68 4.26 3.27
N ASP A 151 10.44 3.92 4.30
CA ASP A 151 11.41 2.83 4.25
C ASP A 151 10.72 1.47 4.13
N TRP A 152 11.44 0.49 3.54
CA TRP A 152 10.92 -0.87 3.35
C TRP A 152 10.95 -1.73 4.60
#